data_3edd56d996c3a4f86562a6a3c748ecee
#
_entry.id   3edd56d996c3a4f86562a6a3c748ecee
#
_cell.length_a   1.000
_cell.length_b   1.000
_cell.length_c   1.000
_cell.angle_alpha   90.00
_cell.angle_beta   90.00
_cell.angle_gamma   90.00
#
_symmetry.space_group_name_H-M   'P 1'
#
loop_
_entity.id
_entity.type
_entity.pdbx_description
1 polymer ?
#
loop_
_entity_poly.entity_id
_entity_poly.type
_entity_poly.pdbx_seq_one_letter_code
_entity_poly.pdbx_strand_id
1 'polypeptide(L)'
;MGKLDGKVALITGSGRNIGRATALKLAGEGAHVVVNARTNQAEADAVVREVRDLGVKALAILADVARKDQVDAMVARALSEFGCIDILINNAAIRPHKPFTELTVQDWENVRGVVLDGALYCTQAVIDSMVKNRYGRILFFTGDGAFTGGSGRAHVSAAKMGLVGMARALASEFAAHNIRANVVSPGSIDTRRDNPEWYQGRVPSAAGIPLGRQGHVDEIAATCLFLVSDDGGFITGQTIHVNGGAAYY
;
A
#
# COMPACT_ATOMS: atom_id res chain seq x y z
N MET A 1 11.71 1.66 -23.32
CA MET A 1 10.69 2.40 -22.55
C MET A 1 10.08 1.46 -21.52
N GLY A 2 10.09 1.86 -20.26
CA GLY A 2 9.47 1.11 -19.19
C GLY A 2 7.94 1.21 -19.23
N LYS A 3 7.25 0.30 -18.57
CA LYS A 3 5.76 0.28 -18.52
C LYS A 3 5.14 1.51 -17.86
N LEU A 4 5.92 2.26 -17.09
CA LEU A 4 5.48 3.41 -16.30
C LEU A 4 6.28 4.68 -16.59
N ASP A 5 6.92 4.77 -17.76
CA ASP A 5 7.73 5.94 -18.12
C ASP A 5 6.99 7.25 -17.91
N GLY A 6 7.60 8.14 -17.11
CA GLY A 6 7.06 9.46 -16.79
C GLY A 6 5.87 9.48 -15.83
N LYS A 7 5.38 8.34 -15.35
CA LYS A 7 4.33 8.28 -14.32
C LYS A 7 4.88 8.63 -12.94
N VAL A 8 4.02 9.16 -12.08
CA VAL A 8 4.37 9.53 -10.71
C VAL A 8 3.62 8.65 -9.72
N ALA A 9 4.34 7.92 -8.88
CA ALA A 9 3.79 7.03 -7.86
C ALA A 9 4.02 7.59 -6.45
N LEU A 10 2.95 7.80 -5.69
CA LEU A 10 3.00 8.04 -4.25
C LEU A 10 2.74 6.72 -3.52
N ILE A 11 3.69 6.30 -2.68
CA ILE A 11 3.62 5.03 -1.95
C ILE A 11 3.71 5.31 -0.45
N THR A 12 2.63 5.07 0.29
CA THR A 12 2.62 5.29 1.74
C THR A 12 3.34 4.16 2.49
N GLY A 13 4.11 4.51 3.53
CA GLY A 13 4.88 3.53 4.30
C GLY A 13 5.94 2.80 3.47
N SER A 14 6.60 3.48 2.55
CA SER A 14 7.52 2.88 1.58
C SER A 14 9.00 2.92 1.96
N GLY A 15 9.34 3.31 3.20
CA GLY A 15 10.73 3.31 3.67
C GLY A 15 11.35 1.91 3.83
N ARG A 16 10.55 0.82 3.79
CA ARG A 16 11.02 -0.57 3.97
C ARG A 16 10.06 -1.62 3.41
N ASN A 17 10.51 -2.89 3.42
CA ASN A 17 9.71 -4.08 3.12
C ASN A 17 8.92 -3.97 1.80
N ILE A 18 7.63 -4.34 1.80
CA ILE A 18 6.76 -4.33 0.61
C ILE A 18 6.73 -2.94 -0.04
N GLY A 19 6.61 -1.88 0.77
CA GLY A 19 6.56 -0.52 0.23
C GLY A 19 7.85 -0.13 -0.49
N ARG A 20 9.04 -0.46 0.07
CA ARG A 20 10.33 -0.25 -0.60
C ARG A 20 10.46 -1.10 -1.87
N ALA A 21 10.13 -2.40 -1.80
CA ALA A 21 10.20 -3.27 -2.96
C ALA A 21 9.28 -2.78 -4.09
N THR A 22 8.06 -2.30 -3.74
CA THR A 22 7.13 -1.69 -4.71
C THR A 22 7.73 -0.41 -5.31
N ALA A 23 8.34 0.47 -4.49
CA ALA A 23 8.97 1.69 -4.98
C ALA A 23 10.07 1.40 -6.02
N LEU A 24 10.96 0.46 -5.71
CA LEU A 24 12.04 0.06 -6.61
C LEU A 24 11.51 -0.62 -7.88
N LYS A 25 10.48 -1.47 -7.74
CA LYS A 25 9.89 -2.16 -8.89
C LYS A 25 9.23 -1.19 -9.87
N LEU A 26 8.47 -0.21 -9.37
CA LEU A 26 7.85 0.80 -10.24
C LEU A 26 8.90 1.76 -10.84
N ALA A 27 9.93 2.11 -10.07
CA ALA A 27 11.04 2.94 -10.54
C ALA A 27 11.82 2.27 -11.68
N GLY A 28 12.08 0.95 -11.57
CA GLY A 28 12.73 0.16 -12.62
C GLY A 28 11.94 0.11 -13.93
N GLU A 29 10.65 0.48 -13.90
CA GLU A 29 9.79 0.61 -15.08
C GLU A 29 9.53 2.09 -15.47
N GLY A 30 10.37 3.01 -14.97
CA GLY A 30 10.37 4.42 -15.38
C GLY A 30 9.50 5.35 -14.54
N ALA A 31 8.86 4.89 -13.46
CA ALA A 31 8.06 5.75 -12.60
C ALA A 31 8.93 6.65 -11.71
N HIS A 32 8.57 7.92 -11.59
CA HIS A 32 9.04 8.78 -10.51
C HIS A 32 8.34 8.41 -9.20
N VAL A 33 9.01 8.48 -8.06
CA VAL A 33 8.47 7.95 -6.80
C VAL A 33 8.50 8.96 -5.67
N VAL A 34 7.36 9.12 -5.01
CA VAL A 34 7.25 9.77 -3.71
C VAL A 34 7.26 8.71 -2.62
N VAL A 35 8.33 8.70 -1.83
CA VAL A 35 8.54 7.78 -0.70
C VAL A 35 7.99 8.43 0.57
N ASN A 36 6.96 7.85 1.16
CA ASN A 36 6.45 8.30 2.45
C ASN A 36 6.90 7.38 3.58
N ALA A 37 7.32 7.98 4.67
CA ALA A 37 7.50 7.34 5.97
C ALA A 37 6.86 8.21 7.06
N ARG A 38 6.48 7.60 8.20
CA ARG A 38 5.88 8.38 9.29
C ARG A 38 6.90 9.26 10.01
N THR A 39 8.05 8.70 10.39
CA THR A 39 9.05 9.36 11.24
C THR A 39 10.50 9.05 10.87
N ASN A 40 10.77 7.97 10.14
CA ASN A 40 12.15 7.56 9.86
C ASN A 40 12.64 8.16 8.53
N GLN A 41 13.26 9.34 8.62
CA GLN A 41 13.84 10.04 7.48
C GLN A 41 14.97 9.23 6.83
N ALA A 42 15.84 8.61 7.62
CA ALA A 42 16.98 7.87 7.10
C ALA A 42 16.58 6.67 6.23
N GLU A 43 15.54 5.91 6.64
CA GLU A 43 14.98 4.84 5.82
C GLU A 43 14.38 5.38 4.51
N ALA A 44 13.62 6.48 4.58
CA ALA A 44 13.03 7.09 3.39
C ALA A 44 14.09 7.61 2.42
N ASP A 45 15.13 8.27 2.92
CA ASP A 45 16.24 8.78 2.11
C ASP A 45 17.08 7.65 1.48
N ALA A 46 17.22 6.53 2.18
CA ALA A 46 17.89 5.35 1.62
C ALA A 46 17.14 4.84 0.38
N VAL A 47 15.80 4.69 0.47
CA VAL A 47 14.97 4.27 -0.66
C VAL A 47 15.00 5.28 -1.80
N VAL A 48 14.98 6.59 -1.49
CA VAL A 48 15.10 7.65 -2.51
C VAL A 48 16.41 7.55 -3.27
N ARG A 49 17.55 7.26 -2.59
CA ARG A 49 18.83 7.04 -3.28
C ARG A 49 18.75 5.85 -4.23
N GLU A 50 18.27 4.71 -3.76
CA GLU A 50 18.11 3.51 -4.58
C GLU A 50 17.20 3.73 -5.80
N VAL A 51 16.11 4.47 -5.63
CA VAL A 51 15.20 4.83 -6.74
C VAL A 51 15.90 5.74 -7.75
N ARG A 52 16.67 6.73 -7.28
CA ARG A 52 17.43 7.64 -8.16
C ARG A 52 18.54 6.93 -8.93
N ASP A 53 19.15 5.91 -8.35
CA ASP A 53 20.17 5.08 -9.02
C ASP A 53 19.58 4.30 -10.22
N LEU A 54 18.25 4.15 -10.29
CA LEU A 54 17.52 3.60 -11.44
C LEU A 54 17.22 4.65 -12.54
N GLY A 55 17.69 5.90 -12.38
CA GLY A 55 17.59 6.96 -13.40
C GLY A 55 16.30 7.77 -13.36
N VAL A 56 15.45 7.62 -12.35
CA VAL A 56 14.21 8.36 -12.19
C VAL A 56 14.26 9.35 -11.02
N LYS A 57 13.32 10.30 -10.98
CA LYS A 57 13.22 11.25 -9.85
C LYS A 57 12.57 10.58 -8.64
N ALA A 58 12.99 10.96 -7.44
CA ALA A 58 12.37 10.53 -6.20
C ALA A 58 12.42 11.62 -5.12
N LEU A 59 11.42 11.61 -4.24
CA LEU A 59 11.27 12.55 -3.14
C LEU A 59 10.85 11.81 -1.86
N ALA A 60 11.55 12.04 -0.75
CA ALA A 60 11.14 11.56 0.56
C ALA A 60 10.26 12.59 1.26
N ILE A 61 9.11 12.17 1.81
CA ILE A 61 8.25 13.04 2.61
C ILE A 61 7.80 12.30 3.87
N LEU A 62 8.10 12.89 5.02
CA LEU A 62 7.56 12.41 6.30
C LEU A 62 6.14 12.93 6.48
N ALA A 63 5.20 12.01 6.70
CA ALA A 63 3.82 12.33 7.07
C ALA A 63 3.18 11.14 7.78
N ASP A 64 2.43 11.40 8.84
CA ASP A 64 1.53 10.41 9.43
C ASP A 64 0.22 10.41 8.64
N VAL A 65 -0.07 9.30 7.96
CA VAL A 65 -1.27 9.16 7.13
C VAL A 65 -2.57 9.24 7.95
N ALA A 66 -2.53 9.01 9.26
CA ALA A 66 -3.67 9.21 10.15
C ALA A 66 -4.00 10.68 10.39
N ARG A 67 -3.17 11.60 9.92
CA ARG A 67 -3.32 13.05 10.08
C ARG A 67 -3.61 13.69 8.72
N LYS A 68 -4.87 14.09 8.53
CA LYS A 68 -5.31 14.67 7.24
C LYS A 68 -4.47 15.90 6.84
N ASP A 69 -4.15 16.77 7.79
CA ASP A 69 -3.32 17.95 7.58
C ASP A 69 -1.92 17.59 7.02
N GLN A 70 -1.31 16.52 7.55
CA GLN A 70 -0.01 16.04 7.06
C GLN A 70 -0.12 15.37 5.68
N VAL A 71 -1.20 14.65 5.42
CA VAL A 71 -1.47 14.06 4.10
C VAL A 71 -1.65 15.14 3.06
N ASP A 72 -2.45 16.17 3.34
CA ASP A 72 -2.69 17.29 2.42
C ASP A 72 -1.37 18.02 2.09
N ALA A 73 -0.53 18.27 3.10
CA ALA A 73 0.79 18.88 2.90
C ALA A 73 1.74 17.98 2.09
N MET A 74 1.73 16.66 2.33
CA MET A 74 2.52 15.68 1.57
C MET A 74 2.12 15.68 0.10
N VAL A 75 0.84 15.61 -0.19
CA VAL A 75 0.32 15.57 -1.57
C VAL A 75 0.57 16.91 -2.28
N ALA A 76 0.34 18.05 -1.60
CA ALA A 76 0.64 19.36 -2.17
C ALA A 76 2.12 19.50 -2.55
N ARG A 77 3.04 19.03 -1.71
CA ARG A 77 4.48 19.03 -2.00
C ARG A 77 4.82 18.11 -3.17
N ALA A 78 4.21 16.92 -3.23
CA ALA A 78 4.42 15.99 -4.35
C ALA A 78 3.91 16.57 -5.67
N LEU A 79 2.74 17.20 -5.67
CA LEU A 79 2.18 17.87 -6.85
C LEU A 79 3.02 19.07 -7.28
N SER A 80 3.59 19.83 -6.34
CA SER A 80 4.51 20.94 -6.66
C SER A 80 5.80 20.47 -7.32
N GLU A 81 6.32 19.30 -6.94
CA GLU A 81 7.56 18.75 -7.50
C GLU A 81 7.36 18.06 -8.85
N PHE A 82 6.27 17.30 -9.00
CA PHE A 82 6.05 16.41 -10.16
C PHE A 82 4.92 16.85 -11.08
N GLY A 83 4.07 17.78 -10.66
CA GLY A 83 2.92 18.25 -11.42
C GLY A 83 1.68 17.36 -11.36
N CYS A 84 1.84 16.06 -11.10
CA CYS A 84 0.76 15.08 -11.01
C CYS A 84 1.09 13.96 -10.04
N ILE A 85 0.08 13.17 -9.67
CA ILE A 85 0.22 11.85 -9.04
C ILE A 85 -0.69 10.90 -9.85
N ASP A 86 -0.07 9.98 -10.59
CA ASP A 86 -0.75 9.01 -11.45
C ASP A 86 -1.12 7.72 -10.71
N ILE A 87 -0.29 7.35 -9.72
CA ILE A 87 -0.38 6.08 -8.99
C ILE A 87 -0.36 6.37 -7.50
N LEU A 88 -1.34 5.86 -6.77
CA LEU A 88 -1.38 5.87 -5.31
C LEU A 88 -1.35 4.44 -4.76
N ILE A 89 -0.36 4.13 -3.94
CA ILE A 89 -0.25 2.85 -3.25
C ILE A 89 -0.47 3.07 -1.74
N ASN A 90 -1.66 2.75 -1.24
CA ASN A 90 -2.01 2.81 0.18
C ASN A 90 -1.48 1.56 0.90
N ASN A 91 -0.18 1.58 1.23
CA ASN A 91 0.52 0.47 1.88
C ASN A 91 0.74 0.70 3.39
N ALA A 92 0.71 1.94 3.88
CA ALA A 92 0.90 2.23 5.31
C ALA A 92 -0.10 1.47 6.18
N ALA A 93 0.38 0.77 7.20
CA ALA A 93 -0.47 0.00 8.10
C ALA A 93 0.20 -0.27 9.44
N ILE A 94 -0.62 -0.40 10.48
CA ILE A 94 -0.29 -1.01 11.75
C ILE A 94 -1.18 -2.23 11.96
N ARG A 95 -0.68 -3.25 12.65
CA ARG A 95 -1.40 -4.52 12.85
C ARG A 95 -1.13 -5.11 14.23
N PRO A 96 -1.44 -4.38 15.30
CA PRO A 96 -1.26 -4.89 16.66
C PRO A 96 -2.17 -6.10 16.89
N HIS A 97 -1.76 -6.96 17.83
CA HIS A 97 -2.57 -8.07 18.31
C HIS A 97 -3.12 -7.70 19.68
N LYS A 98 -4.45 -7.79 19.86
CA LYS A 98 -5.09 -7.56 21.15
C LYS A 98 -6.38 -8.38 21.26
N PRO A 99 -6.60 -9.14 22.35
CA PRO A 99 -7.84 -9.86 22.57
C PRO A 99 -9.05 -8.91 22.51
N PHE A 100 -10.18 -9.38 21.96
CA PHE A 100 -11.34 -8.52 21.75
C PHE A 100 -11.89 -7.95 23.07
N THR A 101 -11.85 -8.72 24.14
CA THR A 101 -12.29 -8.30 25.48
C THR A 101 -11.42 -7.21 26.12
N GLU A 102 -10.19 -7.02 25.61
CA GLU A 102 -9.23 -6.02 26.09
C GLU A 102 -9.13 -4.82 25.13
N LEU A 103 -9.83 -4.89 23.99
CA LEU A 103 -9.76 -3.88 22.96
C LEU A 103 -10.40 -2.57 23.44
N THR A 104 -9.62 -1.51 23.50
CA THR A 104 -10.11 -0.17 23.85
C THR A 104 -10.57 0.59 22.60
N VAL A 105 -11.39 1.64 22.80
CA VAL A 105 -11.76 2.57 21.73
C VAL A 105 -10.50 3.17 21.08
N GLN A 106 -9.49 3.53 21.88
CA GLN A 106 -8.24 4.09 21.37
C GLN A 106 -7.48 3.09 20.48
N ASP A 107 -7.44 1.79 20.81
CA ASP A 107 -6.83 0.77 19.95
C ASP A 107 -7.55 0.67 18.61
N TRP A 108 -8.88 0.72 18.64
CA TRP A 108 -9.73 0.74 17.45
C TRP A 108 -9.45 1.96 16.58
N GLU A 109 -9.48 3.15 17.16
CA GLU A 109 -9.24 4.42 16.46
C GLU A 109 -7.83 4.50 15.89
N ASN A 110 -6.82 4.05 16.61
CA ASN A 110 -5.43 4.02 16.13
C ASN A 110 -5.29 3.17 14.87
N VAL A 111 -5.87 1.97 14.85
CA VAL A 111 -5.78 1.09 13.69
C VAL A 111 -6.62 1.63 12.53
N ARG A 112 -7.86 2.03 12.79
CA ARG A 112 -8.74 2.64 11.79
C ARG A 112 -8.08 3.88 11.18
N GLY A 113 -7.55 4.77 12.01
CA GLY A 113 -6.91 6.02 11.59
C GLY A 113 -5.76 5.80 10.60
N VAL A 114 -4.87 4.83 10.88
CA VAL A 114 -3.75 4.57 9.96
C VAL A 114 -4.20 3.78 8.73
N VAL A 115 -5.05 2.75 8.90
CA VAL A 115 -5.31 1.78 7.83
C VAL A 115 -6.43 2.23 6.91
N LEU A 116 -7.55 2.70 7.46
CA LEU A 116 -8.75 3.04 6.70
C LEU A 116 -8.84 4.55 6.43
N ASP A 117 -8.80 5.37 7.50
CA ASP A 117 -8.93 6.81 7.37
C ASP A 117 -7.74 7.41 6.62
N GLY A 118 -6.51 6.90 6.86
CA GLY A 118 -5.30 7.32 6.14
C GLY A 118 -5.37 7.03 4.64
N ALA A 119 -5.91 5.86 4.25
CA ALA A 119 -6.13 5.54 2.85
C ALA A 119 -7.22 6.44 2.22
N LEU A 120 -8.28 6.76 2.97
CA LEU A 120 -9.29 7.74 2.55
C LEU A 120 -8.66 9.11 2.30
N TYR A 121 -7.90 9.64 3.26
CA TYR A 121 -7.28 10.97 3.15
C TYR A 121 -6.31 11.05 1.97
N CYS A 122 -5.45 10.04 1.80
CA CYS A 122 -4.53 9.99 0.66
C CYS A 122 -5.28 9.94 -0.67
N THR A 123 -6.35 9.15 -0.75
CA THR A 123 -7.16 9.03 -1.96
C THR A 123 -7.89 10.33 -2.29
N GLN A 124 -8.53 10.97 -1.29
CA GLN A 124 -9.18 12.27 -1.47
C GLN A 124 -8.21 13.35 -1.95
N ALA A 125 -6.99 13.36 -1.42
CA ALA A 125 -6.01 14.38 -1.76
C ALA A 125 -5.48 14.27 -3.21
N VAL A 126 -5.55 13.09 -3.85
CA VAL A 126 -5.05 12.88 -5.22
C VAL A 126 -6.15 12.76 -6.28
N ILE A 127 -7.39 12.44 -5.89
CA ILE A 127 -8.44 12.04 -6.83
C ILE A 127 -8.78 13.12 -7.85
N ASP A 128 -8.86 14.38 -7.43
CA ASP A 128 -9.18 15.50 -8.34
C ASP A 128 -8.13 15.67 -9.45
N SER A 129 -6.84 15.49 -9.10
CA SER A 129 -5.74 15.48 -10.08
C SER A 129 -5.88 14.32 -11.07
N MET A 130 -6.21 13.12 -10.58
CA MET A 130 -6.42 11.93 -11.42
C MET A 130 -7.64 12.12 -12.35
N VAL A 131 -8.74 12.68 -11.86
CA VAL A 131 -9.95 12.99 -12.66
C VAL A 131 -9.61 14.00 -13.77
N LYS A 132 -8.91 15.08 -13.42
CA LYS A 132 -8.49 16.11 -14.38
C LYS A 132 -7.60 15.54 -15.49
N ASN A 133 -6.67 14.64 -15.12
CA ASN A 133 -5.73 14.04 -16.05
C ASN A 133 -6.31 12.80 -16.79
N ARG A 134 -7.53 12.36 -16.43
CA ARG A 134 -8.19 11.15 -16.93
C ARG A 134 -7.29 9.92 -16.85
N TYR A 135 -6.56 9.83 -15.75
CA TYR A 135 -5.67 8.70 -15.44
C TYR A 135 -5.47 8.57 -13.94
N GLY A 136 -5.68 7.38 -13.40
CA GLY A 136 -5.41 7.08 -11.99
C GLY A 136 -5.31 5.57 -11.74
N ARG A 137 -4.37 5.18 -10.90
CA ARG A 137 -4.18 3.79 -10.43
C ARG A 137 -4.07 3.80 -8.91
N ILE A 138 -5.06 3.24 -8.25
CA ILE A 138 -5.13 3.23 -6.79
C ILE A 138 -5.06 1.79 -6.31
N LEU A 139 -4.10 1.48 -5.45
CA LEU A 139 -4.01 0.18 -4.78
C LEU A 139 -4.17 0.35 -3.27
N PHE A 140 -4.90 -0.58 -2.70
CA PHE A 140 -5.06 -0.75 -1.25
C PHE A 140 -4.47 -2.08 -0.82
N PHE A 141 -3.95 -2.13 0.39
CA PHE A 141 -3.39 -3.35 0.95
C PHE A 141 -4.25 -3.91 2.08
N THR A 142 -4.77 -5.11 1.89
CA THR A 142 -5.39 -5.91 2.95
C THR A 142 -4.39 -6.94 3.51
N GLY A 143 -4.76 -8.17 3.54
CA GLY A 143 -4.03 -9.37 3.93
C GLY A 143 -5.01 -10.50 4.22
N ASP A 144 -4.59 -11.74 4.04
CA ASP A 144 -5.46 -12.92 4.17
C ASP A 144 -6.21 -12.96 5.50
N GLY A 145 -5.57 -12.55 6.60
CA GLY A 145 -6.22 -12.49 7.91
C GLY A 145 -7.43 -11.54 8.01
N ALA A 146 -7.66 -10.66 7.03
CA ALA A 146 -8.88 -9.88 6.96
C ALA A 146 -10.07 -10.73 6.49
N PHE A 147 -9.81 -11.72 5.65
CA PHE A 147 -10.82 -12.61 5.07
C PHE A 147 -11.04 -13.88 5.90
N THR A 148 -9.96 -14.52 6.36
CA THR A 148 -10.04 -15.73 7.18
C THR A 148 -10.40 -15.45 8.64
N GLY A 149 -10.25 -14.19 9.06
CA GLY A 149 -10.28 -13.84 10.48
C GLY A 149 -8.97 -14.18 11.19
N GLY A 150 -8.88 -13.80 12.44
CA GLY A 150 -7.73 -14.08 13.29
C GLY A 150 -7.96 -13.64 14.72
N SER A 151 -7.66 -14.50 15.69
CA SER A 151 -7.75 -14.16 17.09
C SER A 151 -6.95 -12.87 17.38
N GLY A 152 -7.52 -11.95 18.15
CA GLY A 152 -6.89 -10.68 18.52
C GLY A 152 -6.69 -9.70 17.37
N ARG A 153 -7.42 -9.83 16.26
CA ARG A 153 -7.28 -9.00 15.05
C ARG A 153 -8.55 -8.28 14.62
N ALA A 154 -9.61 -8.26 15.43
CA ALA A 154 -10.91 -7.72 15.05
C ALA A 154 -10.82 -6.30 14.46
N HIS A 155 -10.12 -5.38 15.13
CA HIS A 155 -9.90 -3.99 14.68
C HIS A 155 -9.09 -3.90 13.37
N VAL A 156 -8.09 -4.77 13.22
CA VAL A 156 -7.26 -4.81 11.99
C VAL A 156 -8.09 -5.36 10.82
N SER A 157 -8.82 -6.47 11.04
CA SER A 157 -9.64 -7.10 10.00
C SER A 157 -10.76 -6.16 9.54
N ALA A 158 -11.45 -5.49 10.48
CA ALA A 158 -12.50 -4.54 10.15
C ALA A 158 -11.96 -3.37 9.29
N ALA A 159 -10.85 -2.74 9.70
CA ALA A 159 -10.24 -1.65 8.94
C ALA A 159 -9.79 -2.11 7.55
N LYS A 160 -9.18 -3.30 7.44
CA LYS A 160 -8.73 -3.88 6.17
C LYS A 160 -9.89 -4.25 5.24
N MET A 161 -10.99 -4.80 5.76
CA MET A 161 -12.19 -5.08 4.96
C MET A 161 -12.88 -3.80 4.49
N GLY A 162 -12.81 -2.71 5.25
CA GLY A 162 -13.25 -1.39 4.82
C GLY A 162 -12.58 -0.91 3.53
N LEU A 163 -11.28 -1.25 3.34
CA LEU A 163 -10.55 -0.93 2.11
C LEU A 163 -11.10 -1.66 0.89
N VAL A 164 -11.62 -2.90 1.05
CA VAL A 164 -12.26 -3.65 -0.03
C VAL A 164 -13.52 -2.95 -0.51
N GLY A 165 -14.37 -2.51 0.45
CA GLY A 165 -15.57 -1.74 0.14
C GLY A 165 -15.23 -0.43 -0.56
N MET A 166 -14.24 0.31 -0.05
CA MET A 166 -13.80 1.58 -0.64
C MET A 166 -13.25 1.39 -2.06
N ALA A 167 -12.42 0.36 -2.31
CA ALA A 167 -11.90 0.07 -3.64
C ALA A 167 -13.01 -0.20 -4.66
N ARG A 168 -14.04 -0.96 -4.28
CA ARG A 168 -15.19 -1.27 -5.15
C ARG A 168 -16.01 -0.03 -5.47
N ALA A 169 -16.27 0.83 -4.47
CA ALA A 169 -16.99 2.08 -4.66
C ALA A 169 -16.24 3.00 -5.63
N LEU A 170 -14.95 3.25 -5.39
CA LEU A 170 -14.10 4.07 -6.24
C LEU A 170 -13.97 3.52 -7.66
N ALA A 171 -13.85 2.20 -7.81
CA ALA A 171 -13.81 1.55 -9.12
C ALA A 171 -15.08 1.82 -9.93
N SER A 172 -16.26 1.78 -9.28
CA SER A 172 -17.53 2.07 -9.93
C SER A 172 -17.68 3.56 -10.27
N GLU A 173 -17.33 4.43 -9.32
CA GLU A 173 -17.54 5.88 -9.43
C GLU A 173 -16.62 6.53 -10.48
N PHE A 174 -15.35 6.12 -10.52
CA PHE A 174 -14.33 6.80 -11.31
C PHE A 174 -13.89 6.05 -12.59
N ALA A 175 -14.52 4.93 -12.95
CA ALA A 175 -14.18 4.17 -14.16
C ALA A 175 -14.24 5.04 -15.43
N ALA A 176 -15.26 5.90 -15.57
CA ALA A 176 -15.42 6.81 -16.71
C ALA A 176 -14.27 7.82 -16.85
N HIS A 177 -13.50 8.04 -15.79
CA HIS A 177 -12.31 8.89 -15.77
C HIS A 177 -11.00 8.12 -15.99
N ASN A 178 -11.06 6.84 -16.41
CA ASN A 178 -9.90 5.97 -16.56
C ASN A 178 -9.11 5.80 -15.23
N ILE A 179 -9.82 5.79 -14.10
CA ILE A 179 -9.25 5.54 -12.79
C ILE A 179 -9.62 4.12 -12.37
N ARG A 180 -8.63 3.31 -12.01
CA ARG A 180 -8.79 1.94 -11.52
C ARG A 180 -8.41 1.87 -10.05
N ALA A 181 -9.22 1.20 -9.26
CA ALA A 181 -8.98 0.98 -7.83
C ALA A 181 -9.06 -0.51 -7.52
N ASN A 182 -7.98 -1.10 -7.01
CA ASN A 182 -7.89 -2.52 -6.68
C ASN A 182 -7.26 -2.73 -5.30
N VAL A 183 -7.38 -3.95 -4.81
CA VAL A 183 -6.83 -4.39 -3.52
C VAL A 183 -5.80 -5.50 -3.78
N VAL A 184 -4.64 -5.39 -3.14
CA VAL A 184 -3.68 -6.49 -3.02
C VAL A 184 -3.83 -7.09 -1.63
N SER A 185 -3.96 -8.41 -1.55
CA SER A 185 -4.09 -9.16 -0.30
C SER A 185 -2.93 -10.15 -0.14
N PRO A 186 -1.82 -9.71 0.50
CA PRO A 186 -0.70 -10.60 0.76
C PRO A 186 -1.06 -11.66 1.80
N GLY A 187 -0.53 -12.86 1.60
CA GLY A 187 -0.47 -13.90 2.63
C GLY A 187 0.72 -13.73 3.57
N SER A 188 1.36 -14.83 3.93
CA SER A 188 2.60 -14.82 4.71
C SER A 188 3.79 -14.44 3.84
N ILE A 189 4.25 -13.20 3.96
CA ILE A 189 5.37 -12.64 3.21
C ILE A 189 6.59 -12.50 4.13
N ASP A 190 7.76 -12.89 3.66
CA ASP A 190 9.02 -12.66 4.36
C ASP A 190 9.34 -11.16 4.37
N THR A 191 8.97 -10.52 5.46
CA THR A 191 9.23 -9.11 5.75
C THR A 191 10.15 -9.05 6.98
N ARG A 192 11.37 -9.63 6.87
CA ARG A 192 12.29 -9.70 8.01
C ARG A 192 12.42 -8.35 8.68
N ARG A 193 12.21 -8.36 9.97
CA ARG A 193 12.38 -7.20 10.84
C ARG A 193 13.45 -7.56 11.85
N ASP A 194 14.41 -6.68 12.04
CA ASP A 194 15.53 -6.88 12.94
C ASP A 194 15.10 -6.92 14.42
N ASN A 195 13.86 -6.49 14.73
CA ASN A 195 13.32 -6.54 16.08
C ASN A 195 12.38 -7.73 16.27
N PRO A 196 12.79 -8.77 17.07
CA PRO A 196 11.96 -9.96 17.37
C PRO A 196 10.64 -9.64 18.06
N GLU A 197 10.54 -8.54 18.81
CA GLU A 197 9.33 -8.14 19.53
C GLU A 197 8.14 -7.88 18.59
N TRP A 198 8.40 -7.52 17.32
CA TRP A 198 7.35 -7.34 16.33
C TRP A 198 6.58 -8.63 16.00
N TYR A 199 7.19 -9.77 16.23
CA TYR A 199 6.56 -11.06 15.96
C TYR A 199 5.75 -11.58 17.15
N GLN A 200 5.88 -10.97 18.33
CA GLN A 200 5.18 -11.39 19.57
C GLN A 200 5.27 -12.92 19.78
N GLY A 201 6.46 -13.49 19.59
CA GLY A 201 6.72 -14.93 19.72
C GLY A 201 6.21 -15.79 18.55
N ARG A 202 5.62 -15.20 17.51
CA ARG A 202 5.20 -15.92 16.30
C ARG A 202 6.30 -15.86 15.25
N VAL A 203 7.05 -16.95 15.09
CA VAL A 203 7.98 -17.07 13.96
C VAL A 203 7.15 -17.20 12.66
N PRO A 204 7.38 -16.35 11.64
CA PRO A 204 6.75 -16.54 10.35
C PRO A 204 7.04 -17.95 9.82
N SER A 205 6.01 -18.70 9.48
CA SER A 205 6.11 -20.10 9.08
C SER A 205 5.54 -20.31 7.69
N ALA A 206 6.09 -21.25 6.94
CA ALA A 206 5.54 -21.76 5.71
C ALA A 206 4.47 -22.84 5.93
N ALA A 207 4.20 -23.24 7.18
CA ALA A 207 3.19 -24.24 7.48
C ALA A 207 1.81 -23.81 6.98
N GLY A 208 1.13 -24.69 6.27
CA GLY A 208 -0.19 -24.44 5.68
C GLY A 208 -0.18 -23.62 4.40
N ILE A 209 0.98 -23.30 3.82
CA ILE A 209 1.09 -22.67 2.51
C ILE A 209 1.32 -23.77 1.45
N PRO A 210 0.41 -24.01 0.50
CA PRO A 210 0.57 -25.07 -0.52
C PRO A 210 1.86 -24.96 -1.35
N LEU A 211 2.34 -23.73 -1.65
CA LEU A 211 3.62 -23.55 -2.34
C LEU A 211 4.86 -23.85 -1.46
N GLY A 212 4.68 -24.27 -0.21
CA GLY A 212 5.74 -24.76 0.68
C GLY A 212 6.72 -23.68 1.18
N ARG A 213 6.48 -22.40 0.91
CA ARG A 213 7.33 -21.28 1.32
C ARG A 213 6.51 -20.02 1.62
N GLN A 214 7.14 -19.09 2.34
CA GLN A 214 6.62 -17.71 2.38
C GLN A 214 6.82 -17.02 1.02
N GLY A 215 5.95 -16.05 0.73
CA GLY A 215 6.17 -15.15 -0.39
C GLY A 215 7.31 -14.17 -0.13
N HIS A 216 7.89 -13.63 -1.20
CA HIS A 216 8.89 -12.57 -1.13
C HIS A 216 8.24 -11.21 -1.40
N VAL A 217 8.82 -10.12 -0.88
CA VAL A 217 8.31 -8.75 -1.09
C VAL A 217 8.25 -8.38 -2.57
N ASP A 218 9.15 -8.92 -3.40
CA ASP A 218 9.19 -8.67 -4.84
C ASP A 218 8.01 -9.31 -5.59
N GLU A 219 7.43 -10.40 -5.07
CA GLU A 219 6.23 -11.01 -5.68
C GLU A 219 5.00 -10.10 -5.47
N ILE A 220 4.93 -9.42 -4.33
CA ILE A 220 3.92 -8.39 -4.09
C ILE A 220 4.17 -7.16 -4.97
N ALA A 221 5.43 -6.72 -5.09
CA ALA A 221 5.80 -5.59 -5.94
C ALA A 221 5.50 -5.86 -7.43
N ALA A 222 5.73 -7.09 -7.90
CA ALA A 222 5.37 -7.51 -9.27
C ALA A 222 3.85 -7.47 -9.50
N THR A 223 3.04 -7.90 -8.52
CA THR A 223 1.59 -7.78 -8.58
C THR A 223 1.14 -6.33 -8.62
N CYS A 224 1.77 -5.46 -7.82
CA CYS A 224 1.48 -4.02 -7.86
C CYS A 224 1.78 -3.45 -9.26
N LEU A 225 2.96 -3.75 -9.82
CA LEU A 225 3.33 -3.30 -11.17
C LEU A 225 2.30 -3.76 -12.21
N PHE A 226 1.93 -5.03 -12.20
CA PHE A 226 0.91 -5.56 -13.11
C PHE A 226 -0.41 -4.77 -13.01
N LEU A 227 -0.91 -4.53 -11.81
CA LEU A 227 -2.18 -3.86 -11.59
C LEU A 227 -2.15 -2.36 -11.96
N VAL A 228 -1.02 -1.68 -11.82
CA VAL A 228 -0.92 -0.24 -12.12
C VAL A 228 -0.49 0.04 -13.55
N SER A 229 0.11 -0.93 -14.25
CA SER A 229 0.45 -0.82 -15.67
C SER A 229 -0.76 -1.09 -16.57
N ASP A 230 -0.57 -0.96 -17.88
CA ASP A 230 -1.61 -1.25 -18.86
C ASP A 230 -1.91 -2.75 -18.97
N ASP A 231 -1.02 -3.63 -18.52
CA ASP A 231 -1.26 -5.08 -18.46
C ASP A 231 -2.47 -5.42 -17.59
N GLY A 232 -2.72 -4.66 -16.52
CA GLY A 232 -3.92 -4.77 -15.67
C GLY A 232 -5.11 -3.95 -16.17
N GLY A 233 -5.14 -3.51 -17.44
CA GLY A 233 -6.07 -2.53 -18.00
C GLY A 233 -7.55 -2.83 -17.81
N PHE A 234 -7.93 -4.11 -17.70
CA PHE A 234 -9.33 -4.53 -17.53
C PHE A 234 -9.65 -5.01 -16.11
N ILE A 235 -8.81 -4.66 -15.12
CA ILE A 235 -8.99 -5.06 -13.72
C ILE A 235 -9.27 -3.81 -12.87
N THR A 236 -10.48 -3.72 -12.30
CA THR A 236 -10.85 -2.69 -11.33
C THR A 236 -11.87 -3.23 -10.32
N GLY A 237 -11.86 -2.75 -9.08
CA GLY A 237 -12.71 -3.21 -7.99
C GLY A 237 -12.37 -4.60 -7.44
N GLN A 238 -11.25 -5.19 -7.88
CA GLN A 238 -10.89 -6.56 -7.54
C GLN A 238 -9.93 -6.65 -6.34
N THR A 239 -9.98 -7.78 -5.65
CA THR A 239 -8.98 -8.17 -4.66
C THR A 239 -8.13 -9.28 -5.25
N ILE A 240 -6.82 -9.04 -5.36
CA ILE A 240 -5.85 -10.01 -5.84
C ILE A 240 -5.12 -10.60 -4.64
N HIS A 241 -5.37 -11.88 -4.38
CA HIS A 241 -4.71 -12.63 -3.31
C HIS A 241 -3.36 -13.15 -3.79
N VAL A 242 -2.30 -12.82 -3.02
CA VAL A 242 -0.91 -13.26 -3.28
C VAL A 242 -0.43 -14.01 -2.04
N ASN A 243 -0.85 -15.27 -1.89
CA ASN A 243 -0.78 -16.00 -0.64
C ASN A 243 -0.23 -17.43 -0.74
N GLY A 244 0.24 -17.83 -1.95
CA GLY A 244 0.79 -19.18 -2.16
C GLY A 244 -0.22 -20.31 -2.02
N GLY A 245 -1.53 -20.00 -2.13
CA GLY A 245 -2.63 -20.96 -1.97
C GLY A 245 -3.04 -21.17 -0.50
N ALA A 246 -2.60 -20.35 0.43
CA ALA A 246 -2.95 -20.49 1.85
C ALA A 246 -4.46 -20.31 2.13
N ALA A 247 -5.18 -19.62 1.25
CA ALA A 247 -6.63 -19.47 1.31
C ALA A 247 -7.20 -19.17 -0.09
N TYR A 248 -8.46 -19.58 -0.33
CA TYR A 248 -9.21 -19.36 -1.57
C TYR A 248 -10.51 -18.61 -1.24
N TYR A 249 -10.90 -17.63 -2.10
CA TYR A 249 -12.08 -16.77 -1.87
C TYR A 249 -12.86 -16.56 -3.15
#